data_aaf5434678664f58a7e409a20c0901c0
#
_entry.id   aaf5434678664f58a7e409a20c0901c0
#
_cell.length_a   1.000
_cell.length_b   1.000
_cell.length_c   1.000
_cell.angle_alpha   90.00
_cell.angle_beta   90.00
_cell.angle_gamma   90.00
#
_symmetry.space_group_name_H-M   'P 1'
#
loop_
_entity.id
_entity.type
_entity.pdbx_description
1 polymer ?
#
loop_
_entity_poly.entity_id
_entity_poly.type
_entity_poly.pdbx_seq_one_letter_code
_entity_poly.pdbx_strand_id
1 'polypeptide(L)'
;VALLIAVVALFATSISANMKLNEKNNSISKLSAENQKIKKQNEEAQKAGQGKVDEQIEKSTKGILNAFLVYDTKHVTVKEQRDEAGKYMTEEALEQNIKKVAKDYKASVSSVSKIKGSPDIYIQPTKDNLQKVLVVVDQEMVIDTYPTEASWQYVGTFDKKKNIFVDFHVLGELTKLDTKNN
;
A
#
# COMPACT_ATOMS: atom_id res chain seq x y z
N VAL A 1 53.97 -27.68 -52.68
CA VAL A 1 53.65 -28.43 -51.43
C VAL A 1 53.47 -27.44 -50.27
N ALA A 2 54.32 -26.49 -50.02
CA ALA A 2 54.22 -25.50 -48.91
C ALA A 2 52.93 -24.68 -48.97
N LEU A 3 52.48 -24.21 -50.15
CA LEU A 3 51.28 -23.42 -50.34
C LEU A 3 49.98 -24.22 -50.02
N LEU A 4 49.97 -25.51 -50.31
CA LEU A 4 48.84 -26.39 -50.07
C LEU A 4 48.65 -26.65 -48.55
N ILE A 5 49.75 -26.77 -47.80
CA ILE A 5 49.75 -26.92 -46.32
C ILE A 5 49.24 -25.66 -45.67
N ALA A 6 49.65 -24.47 -46.14
CA ALA A 6 49.19 -23.20 -45.62
C ALA A 6 47.66 -22.98 -45.82
N VAL A 7 47.11 -23.36 -46.96
CA VAL A 7 45.67 -23.30 -47.24
C VAL A 7 44.86 -24.22 -46.33
N VAL A 8 45.32 -25.46 -46.13
CA VAL A 8 44.68 -26.41 -45.23
C VAL A 8 44.68 -25.94 -43.78
N ALA A 9 45.80 -25.34 -43.32
CA ALA A 9 45.89 -24.76 -41.97
C ALA A 9 44.94 -23.59 -41.79
N LEU A 10 44.77 -22.70 -42.77
CA LEU A 10 43.83 -21.59 -42.73
C LEU A 10 42.35 -22.07 -42.71
N PHE A 11 42.01 -23.11 -43.45
CA PHE A 11 40.69 -23.71 -43.41
C PHE A 11 40.40 -24.35 -42.05
N ALA A 12 41.31 -25.09 -41.46
CA ALA A 12 41.14 -25.71 -40.15
C ALA A 12 40.97 -24.66 -39.03
N THR A 13 41.72 -23.54 -39.05
CA THR A 13 41.54 -22.44 -38.08
C THR A 13 40.25 -21.70 -38.26
N SER A 14 39.76 -21.52 -39.49
CA SER A 14 38.48 -20.87 -39.79
C SER A 14 37.32 -21.72 -39.30
N ILE A 15 37.32 -23.06 -39.48
CA ILE A 15 36.31 -23.97 -38.96
C ILE A 15 36.28 -23.93 -37.43
N SER A 16 37.45 -24.02 -36.79
CA SER A 16 37.53 -23.97 -35.32
C SER A 16 37.03 -22.64 -34.73
N ALA A 17 37.31 -21.53 -35.41
CA ALA A 17 36.85 -20.20 -35.00
C ALA A 17 35.29 -20.10 -35.11
N ASN A 18 34.71 -20.62 -36.21
CA ASN A 18 33.27 -20.64 -36.40
C ASN A 18 32.57 -21.56 -35.40
N MET A 19 33.13 -22.70 -35.03
CA MET A 19 32.56 -23.59 -33.99
C MET A 19 32.56 -22.88 -32.62
N LYS A 20 33.63 -22.23 -32.22
CA LYS A 20 33.73 -21.47 -30.98
C LYS A 20 32.76 -20.28 -30.96
N LEU A 21 32.52 -19.63 -32.10
CA LEU A 21 31.58 -18.51 -32.21
C LEU A 21 30.13 -19.04 -32.05
N ASN A 22 29.79 -20.16 -32.65
CA ASN A 22 28.46 -20.79 -32.50
C ASN A 22 28.21 -21.25 -31.06
N GLU A 23 29.20 -21.84 -30.39
CA GLU A 23 29.09 -22.22 -28.96
C GLU A 23 28.86 -20.99 -28.06
N LYS A 24 29.59 -19.89 -28.30
CA LYS A 24 29.38 -18.63 -27.56
C LYS A 24 28.00 -18.03 -27.82
N ASN A 25 27.55 -18.01 -29.07
CA ASN A 25 26.22 -17.49 -29.42
C ASN A 25 25.11 -18.35 -28.79
N ASN A 26 25.25 -19.64 -28.75
CA ASN A 26 24.31 -20.56 -28.08
C ASN A 26 24.30 -20.33 -26.56
N SER A 27 25.47 -20.07 -25.94
CA SER A 27 25.59 -19.77 -24.53
C SER A 27 24.97 -18.40 -24.19
N ILE A 28 25.17 -17.39 -25.02
CA ILE A 28 24.56 -16.05 -24.88
C ILE A 28 23.02 -16.16 -24.99
N SER A 29 22.52 -16.93 -25.95
CA SER A 29 21.08 -17.16 -26.12
C SER A 29 20.46 -17.84 -24.91
N LYS A 30 21.12 -18.88 -24.37
CA LYS A 30 20.66 -19.57 -23.14
C LYS A 30 20.64 -18.65 -21.93
N LEU A 31 21.73 -17.87 -21.70
CA LEU A 31 21.82 -16.91 -20.61
C LEU A 31 20.78 -15.79 -20.73
N SER A 32 20.51 -15.33 -21.94
CA SER A 32 19.45 -14.33 -22.20
C SER A 32 18.07 -14.87 -21.85
N ALA A 33 17.75 -16.10 -22.25
CA ALA A 33 16.49 -16.75 -21.93
C ALA A 33 16.32 -16.97 -20.42
N GLU A 34 17.40 -17.38 -19.74
CA GLU A 34 17.40 -17.58 -18.29
C GLU A 34 17.21 -16.25 -17.53
N ASN A 35 17.90 -15.19 -17.95
CA ASN A 35 17.71 -13.86 -17.39
C ASN A 35 16.28 -13.33 -17.56
N GLN A 36 15.66 -13.56 -18.73
CA GLN A 36 14.27 -13.18 -18.95
C GLN A 36 13.32 -13.95 -18.02
N LYS A 37 13.57 -15.25 -17.82
CA LYS A 37 12.78 -16.08 -16.90
C LYS A 37 12.91 -15.60 -15.46
N ILE A 38 14.13 -15.32 -14.99
CA ILE A 38 14.39 -14.80 -13.64
C ILE A 38 13.72 -13.45 -13.46
N LYS A 39 13.80 -12.55 -14.45
CA LYS A 39 13.15 -11.25 -14.40
C LYS A 39 11.64 -11.38 -14.24
N LYS A 40 11.00 -12.24 -15.04
CA LYS A 40 9.56 -12.52 -14.96
C LYS A 40 9.16 -13.10 -13.60
N GLN A 41 9.92 -14.06 -13.09
CA GLN A 41 9.67 -14.64 -11.76
C GLN A 41 9.79 -13.61 -10.64
N ASN A 42 10.78 -12.72 -10.72
CA ASN A 42 10.94 -11.63 -9.75
C ASN A 42 9.79 -10.63 -9.81
N GLU A 43 9.31 -10.28 -11.01
CA GLU A 43 8.15 -9.40 -11.18
C GLU A 43 6.86 -10.03 -10.61
N GLU A 44 6.64 -11.32 -10.84
CA GLU A 44 5.50 -12.06 -10.30
C GLU A 44 5.57 -12.17 -8.77
N ALA A 45 6.75 -12.45 -8.20
CA ALA A 45 6.97 -12.51 -6.76
C ALA A 45 6.78 -11.13 -6.09
N GLN A 46 7.24 -10.05 -6.73
CA GLN A 46 7.02 -8.69 -6.24
C GLN A 46 5.53 -8.31 -6.24
N LYS A 47 4.79 -8.63 -7.32
CA LYS A 47 3.34 -8.38 -7.41
C LYS A 47 2.56 -9.16 -6.35
N ALA A 48 2.89 -10.44 -6.15
CA ALA A 48 2.25 -11.27 -5.13
C ALA A 48 2.55 -10.77 -3.70
N GLY A 49 3.78 -10.31 -3.44
CA GLY A 49 4.17 -9.71 -2.18
C GLY A 49 3.44 -8.39 -1.92
N GLN A 50 3.33 -7.54 -2.95
CA GLN A 50 2.61 -6.28 -2.87
C GLN A 50 1.12 -6.51 -2.58
N GLY A 51 0.46 -7.45 -3.25
CA GLY A 51 -0.95 -7.77 -3.01
C GLY A 51 -1.26 -8.14 -1.55
N LYS A 52 -0.40 -8.93 -0.89
CA LYS A 52 -0.56 -9.25 0.54
C LYS A 52 -0.38 -8.03 1.46
N VAL A 53 0.54 -7.12 1.11
CA VAL A 53 0.74 -5.88 1.85
C VAL A 53 -0.48 -4.98 1.68
N ASP A 54 -1.01 -4.87 0.46
CA ASP A 54 -2.18 -4.04 0.16
C ASP A 54 -3.42 -4.52 0.92
N GLU A 55 -3.69 -5.82 0.98
CA GLU A 55 -4.76 -6.42 1.80
C GLU A 55 -4.62 -6.05 3.29
N GLN A 56 -3.40 -6.11 3.83
CA GLN A 56 -3.16 -5.76 5.22
C GLN A 56 -3.33 -4.27 5.49
N ILE A 57 -2.89 -3.41 4.57
CA ILE A 57 -3.12 -1.97 4.63
C ILE A 57 -4.61 -1.66 4.61
N GLU A 58 -5.36 -2.25 3.69
CA GLU A 58 -6.81 -2.08 3.62
C GLU A 58 -7.51 -2.50 4.91
N LYS A 59 -7.17 -3.68 5.45
CA LYS A 59 -7.71 -4.18 6.71
C LYS A 59 -7.44 -3.23 7.86
N SER A 60 -6.19 -2.78 7.99
CA SER A 60 -5.78 -1.87 9.07
C SER A 60 -6.44 -0.49 8.93
N THR A 61 -6.52 0.04 7.70
CA THR A 61 -7.20 1.30 7.40
C THR A 61 -8.69 1.22 7.79
N LYS A 62 -9.39 0.18 7.36
CA LYS A 62 -10.81 -0.02 7.72
C LYS A 62 -10.99 -0.15 9.24
N GLY A 63 -10.07 -0.83 9.92
CA GLY A 63 -10.09 -0.93 11.39
C GLY A 63 -9.94 0.43 12.08
N ILE A 64 -9.00 1.26 11.65
CA ILE A 64 -8.80 2.62 12.17
C ILE A 64 -10.03 3.49 11.89
N LEU A 65 -10.52 3.51 10.66
CA LEU A 65 -11.68 4.30 10.29
C LEU A 65 -12.93 3.88 11.07
N ASN A 66 -13.14 2.60 11.29
CA ASN A 66 -14.23 2.12 12.13
C ASN A 66 -14.08 2.62 13.58
N ALA A 67 -12.89 2.57 14.16
CA ALA A 67 -12.66 3.07 15.51
C ALA A 67 -12.88 4.58 15.61
N PHE A 68 -12.55 5.36 14.57
CA PHE A 68 -12.65 6.82 14.59
C PHE A 68 -14.04 7.34 14.19
N LEU A 69 -14.66 6.72 13.20
CA LEU A 69 -15.82 7.26 12.51
C LEU A 69 -17.13 6.48 12.78
N VAL A 70 -17.05 5.29 13.39
CA VAL A 70 -18.26 4.52 13.70
C VAL A 70 -18.46 4.48 15.21
N TYR A 71 -19.38 5.30 15.70
CA TYR A 71 -19.63 5.39 17.13
C TYR A 71 -21.07 5.85 17.45
N ASP A 72 -21.49 5.51 18.64
CA ASP A 72 -22.63 6.10 19.34
C ASP A 72 -22.11 6.59 20.71
N THR A 73 -22.11 7.90 20.91
CA THR A 73 -21.55 8.52 22.13
C THR A 73 -22.25 8.10 23.43
N LYS A 74 -23.42 7.44 23.34
CA LYS A 74 -24.10 6.85 24.50
C LYS A 74 -23.52 5.50 24.90
N HIS A 75 -22.92 4.78 23.95
CA HIS A 75 -22.51 3.38 24.11
C HIS A 75 -21.01 3.17 23.99
N VAL A 76 -20.30 4.03 23.21
CA VAL A 76 -18.87 3.87 22.95
C VAL A 76 -18.11 5.01 23.63
N THR A 77 -17.11 4.67 24.40
CA THR A 77 -16.22 5.62 25.09
C THR A 77 -15.00 5.95 24.25
N VAL A 78 -14.37 7.09 24.52
CA VAL A 78 -13.10 7.51 23.89
C VAL A 78 -12.00 6.47 24.15
N LYS A 79 -12.03 5.83 25.34
CA LYS A 79 -11.07 4.76 25.67
C LYS A 79 -11.24 3.54 24.76
N GLU A 80 -12.47 3.09 24.55
CA GLU A 80 -12.77 1.95 23.65
C GLU A 80 -12.35 2.25 22.21
N GLN A 81 -12.64 3.46 21.69
CA GLN A 81 -12.17 3.89 20.37
C GLN A 81 -10.66 3.86 20.26
N ARG A 82 -9.97 4.36 21.30
CA ARG A 82 -8.49 4.36 21.34
C ARG A 82 -7.94 2.93 21.39
N ASP A 83 -8.49 2.07 22.23
CA ASP A 83 -8.05 0.68 22.37
C ASP A 83 -8.26 -0.10 21.05
N GLU A 84 -9.34 0.18 20.32
CA GLU A 84 -9.61 -0.45 19.03
C GLU A 84 -8.64 0.05 17.94
N ALA A 85 -8.45 1.37 17.82
CA ALA A 85 -7.52 1.97 16.86
C ALA A 85 -6.06 1.55 17.12
N GLY A 86 -5.69 1.38 18.39
CA GLY A 86 -4.36 0.96 18.83
C GLY A 86 -3.94 -0.44 18.36
N LYS A 87 -4.88 -1.25 17.85
CA LYS A 87 -4.56 -2.53 17.20
C LYS A 87 -3.87 -2.36 15.85
N TYR A 88 -3.99 -1.18 15.24
CA TYR A 88 -3.58 -0.89 13.87
C TYR A 88 -2.57 0.26 13.75
N MET A 89 -2.31 0.98 14.86
CA MET A 89 -1.46 2.18 14.91
C MET A 89 -0.43 2.06 16.02
N THR A 90 0.74 2.70 15.84
CA THR A 90 1.67 2.89 16.97
C THR A 90 1.08 3.87 17.99
N GLU A 91 1.59 3.82 19.23
CA GLU A 91 1.14 4.72 20.29
C GLU A 91 1.34 6.19 19.93
N GLU A 92 2.45 6.52 19.24
CA GLU A 92 2.74 7.88 18.77
C GLU A 92 1.72 8.37 17.73
N ALA A 93 1.37 7.50 16.76
CA ALA A 93 0.36 7.83 15.76
C ALA A 93 -1.04 7.93 16.38
N LEU A 94 -1.33 7.10 17.37
CA LEU A 94 -2.60 7.10 18.08
C LEU A 94 -2.77 8.38 18.92
N GLU A 95 -1.71 8.83 19.62
CA GLU A 95 -1.74 10.04 20.45
C GLU A 95 -1.99 11.32 19.65
N GLN A 96 -1.60 11.36 18.37
CA GLN A 96 -1.89 12.47 17.47
C GLN A 96 -3.39 12.59 17.14
N ASN A 97 -4.13 11.48 17.16
CA ASN A 97 -5.54 11.42 16.79
C ASN A 97 -6.48 11.40 18.01
N ILE A 98 -6.21 10.50 18.95
CA ILE A 98 -7.02 10.32 20.15
C ILE A 98 -6.10 10.41 21.36
N LYS A 99 -6.10 11.56 22.01
CA LYS A 99 -5.30 11.78 23.23
C LYS A 99 -5.73 10.83 24.34
N LYS A 100 -4.75 10.38 25.12
CA LYS A 100 -5.00 9.57 26.31
C LYS A 100 -5.80 10.39 27.33
N VAL A 101 -6.97 9.92 27.70
CA VAL A 101 -7.81 10.56 28.69
C VAL A 101 -7.68 9.88 30.04
N ALA A 102 -7.54 10.68 31.10
CA ALA A 102 -7.39 10.14 32.46
C ALA A 102 -8.72 9.56 33.02
N LYS A 103 -9.86 10.06 32.51
CA LYS A 103 -11.20 9.56 32.84
C LYS A 103 -12.04 9.50 31.58
N ASP A 104 -12.82 8.45 31.44
CA ASP A 104 -13.85 8.37 30.39
C ASP A 104 -14.92 9.43 30.62
N TYR A 105 -15.13 10.26 29.63
CA TYR A 105 -16.21 11.23 29.61
C TYR A 105 -17.37 10.65 28.80
N LYS A 106 -18.56 10.66 29.35
CA LYS A 106 -19.76 10.51 28.55
C LYS A 106 -20.05 11.86 27.88
N ALA A 107 -20.27 11.82 26.58
CA ALA A 107 -20.63 13.02 25.83
C ALA A 107 -21.97 13.58 26.37
N SER A 108 -22.04 14.89 26.55
CA SER A 108 -23.26 15.57 26.92
C SER A 108 -24.27 15.64 25.77
N VAL A 109 -23.77 15.51 24.54
CA VAL A 109 -24.57 15.56 23.30
C VAL A 109 -24.61 14.16 22.69
N SER A 110 -25.81 13.71 22.31
CA SER A 110 -25.97 12.45 21.60
C SER A 110 -25.46 12.59 20.17
N SER A 111 -24.50 11.78 19.81
CA SER A 111 -24.01 11.73 18.43
C SER A 111 -23.83 10.29 18.00
N VAL A 112 -24.41 9.97 16.84
CA VAL A 112 -24.27 8.68 16.18
C VAL A 112 -23.58 8.92 14.84
N SER A 113 -22.57 8.13 14.55
CA SER A 113 -21.80 8.26 13.33
C SER A 113 -21.56 6.92 12.68
N LYS A 114 -21.54 6.91 11.34
CA LYS A 114 -21.23 5.73 10.52
C LYS A 114 -20.53 6.13 9.23
N ILE A 115 -19.80 5.20 8.67
CA ILE A 115 -19.21 5.32 7.34
C ILE A 115 -20.29 5.07 6.30
N LYS A 116 -20.36 5.95 5.28
CA LYS A 116 -21.24 5.83 4.14
C LYS A 116 -20.52 5.15 2.99
N GLY A 117 -20.96 3.96 2.60
CA GLY A 117 -20.30 3.18 1.55
C GLY A 117 -18.99 2.54 1.99
N SER A 118 -18.08 2.40 1.04
CA SER A 118 -16.73 1.89 1.29
C SER A 118 -15.72 3.01 1.14
N PRO A 119 -14.68 3.10 1.98
CA PRO A 119 -13.62 4.07 1.80
C PRO A 119 -12.80 3.77 0.55
N ASP A 120 -12.39 4.80 -0.18
CA ASP A 120 -11.42 4.71 -1.27
C ASP A 120 -10.02 4.77 -0.68
N ILE A 121 -9.24 3.72 -0.90
CA ILE A 121 -7.88 3.56 -0.36
C ILE A 121 -6.88 3.53 -1.50
N TYR A 122 -6.01 4.54 -1.55
CA TYR A 122 -4.96 4.69 -2.55
C TYR A 122 -3.62 4.40 -1.91
N ILE A 123 -2.93 3.38 -2.41
CA ILE A 123 -1.64 2.93 -1.89
C ILE A 123 -0.56 3.32 -2.89
N GLN A 124 0.41 4.13 -2.46
CA GLN A 124 1.55 4.49 -3.29
C GLN A 124 2.61 3.39 -3.21
N PRO A 125 2.88 2.63 -4.29
CA PRO A 125 3.90 1.60 -4.28
C PRO A 125 5.27 2.18 -3.95
N THR A 126 5.97 1.58 -2.98
CA THR A 126 7.34 1.94 -2.62
C THR A 126 8.23 0.71 -2.54
N LYS A 127 9.52 0.89 -2.82
CA LYS A 127 10.54 -0.16 -2.60
C LYS A 127 10.93 -0.25 -1.13
N ASP A 128 10.68 0.80 -0.36
CA ASP A 128 11.00 0.89 1.05
C ASP A 128 10.02 0.12 1.92
N ASN A 129 10.34 0.00 3.22
CA ASN A 129 9.47 -0.63 4.19
C ASN A 129 8.25 0.24 4.56
N LEU A 130 8.30 1.53 4.30
CA LEU A 130 7.26 2.49 4.62
C LEU A 130 6.40 2.75 3.38
N GLN A 131 5.11 2.44 3.50
CA GLN A 131 4.10 2.60 2.44
C GLN A 131 3.23 3.81 2.72
N LYS A 132 3.11 4.72 1.76
CA LYS A 132 2.20 5.87 1.87
C LYS A 132 0.80 5.48 1.45
N VAL A 133 -0.18 5.95 2.21
CA VAL A 133 -1.61 5.67 1.99
C VAL A 133 -2.38 6.97 2.03
N LEU A 134 -3.26 7.18 1.04
CA LEU A 134 -4.29 8.22 1.05
C LEU A 134 -5.65 7.55 1.13
N VAL A 135 -6.51 8.07 1.98
CA VAL A 135 -7.87 7.53 2.17
C VAL A 135 -8.89 8.65 1.98
N VAL A 136 -9.95 8.34 1.25
CA VAL A 136 -11.14 9.18 1.15
C VAL A 136 -12.32 8.40 1.69
N VAL A 137 -13.09 9.00 2.59
CA VAL A 137 -14.22 8.33 3.24
C VAL A 137 -15.37 9.31 3.45
N ASP A 138 -16.57 8.88 3.10
CA ASP A 138 -17.81 9.58 3.39
C ASP A 138 -18.34 9.13 4.76
N GLN A 139 -18.78 10.09 5.56
CA GLN A 139 -19.32 9.90 6.92
C GLN A 139 -20.73 10.50 6.99
N GLU A 140 -21.64 9.76 7.60
CA GLU A 140 -22.95 10.26 8.02
C GLU A 140 -22.95 10.39 9.55
N MET A 141 -23.40 11.53 10.04
CA MET A 141 -23.54 11.79 11.48
C MET A 141 -24.93 12.31 11.80
N VAL A 142 -25.44 11.93 12.97
CA VAL A 142 -26.63 12.55 13.56
C VAL A 142 -26.22 13.13 14.91
N ILE A 143 -26.27 14.44 15.03
CA ILE A 143 -25.94 15.17 16.27
C ILE A 143 -27.26 15.65 16.85
N ASP A 144 -27.63 15.13 18.03
CA ASP A 144 -28.97 15.21 18.60
C ASP A 144 -30.04 14.68 17.63
N THR A 145 -30.60 15.56 16.79
CA THR A 145 -31.61 15.21 15.77
C THR A 145 -31.23 15.71 14.38
N TYR A 146 -30.06 16.33 14.23
CA TYR A 146 -29.64 16.96 12.99
C TYR A 146 -28.71 16.01 12.20
N PRO A 147 -29.16 15.51 11.03
CA PRO A 147 -28.30 14.74 10.16
C PRO A 147 -27.31 15.66 9.46
N THR A 148 -26.07 15.19 9.35
CA THR A 148 -25.00 15.85 8.58
C THR A 148 -24.15 14.82 7.87
N GLU A 149 -23.57 15.19 6.74
CA GLU A 149 -22.66 14.37 5.97
C GLU A 149 -21.37 15.14 5.77
N ALA A 150 -20.25 14.43 5.81
CA ALA A 150 -18.93 14.98 5.53
C ALA A 150 -18.10 13.96 4.75
N SER A 151 -17.19 14.45 3.89
CA SER A 151 -16.20 13.63 3.21
C SER A 151 -14.83 13.99 3.74
N TRP A 152 -14.08 13.01 4.24
CA TRP A 152 -12.80 13.22 4.89
C TRP A 152 -11.65 12.65 4.07
N GLN A 153 -10.52 13.33 4.11
CA GLN A 153 -9.26 12.81 3.62
C GLN A 153 -8.32 12.50 4.79
N TYR A 154 -7.72 11.31 4.74
CA TYR A 154 -6.67 10.89 5.66
C TYR A 154 -5.42 10.53 4.88
N VAL A 155 -4.27 10.75 5.49
CA VAL A 155 -3.00 10.20 5.00
C VAL A 155 -2.37 9.36 6.10
N GLY A 156 -1.63 8.34 5.67
CA GLY A 156 -0.92 7.49 6.60
C GLY A 156 0.40 6.98 6.03
N THR A 157 1.22 6.47 6.93
CA THR A 157 2.45 5.76 6.63
C THR A 157 2.40 4.39 7.31
N PHE A 158 2.37 3.33 6.50
CA PHE A 158 2.31 1.95 6.97
C PHE A 158 3.71 1.34 6.96
N ASP A 159 4.15 0.76 8.08
CA ASP A 159 5.39 0.00 8.18
C ASP A 159 5.12 -1.46 7.82
N LYS A 160 5.59 -1.89 6.64
CA LYS A 160 5.42 -3.25 6.12
C LYS A 160 6.07 -4.33 7.00
N LYS A 161 7.14 -3.99 7.73
CA LYS A 161 7.82 -4.93 8.63
C LYS A 161 7.07 -5.13 9.94
N LYS A 162 6.56 -4.03 10.49
CA LYS A 162 5.81 -4.05 11.75
C LYS A 162 4.34 -4.38 11.54
N ASN A 163 3.87 -4.27 10.29
CA ASN A 163 2.49 -4.49 9.89
C ASN A 163 1.49 -3.56 10.61
N ILE A 164 1.87 -2.28 10.75
CA ILE A 164 1.14 -1.27 11.53
C ILE A 164 1.34 0.13 10.94
N PHE A 165 0.37 1.02 11.12
CA PHE A 165 0.55 2.43 10.80
C PHE A 165 1.43 3.12 11.84
N VAL A 166 2.50 3.76 11.36
CA VAL A 166 3.41 4.60 12.18
C VAL A 166 3.03 6.08 12.15
N ASP A 167 2.14 6.44 11.24
CA ASP A 167 1.52 7.75 11.10
C ASP A 167 0.17 7.56 10.41
N PHE A 168 -0.85 8.26 10.89
CA PHE A 168 -2.18 8.28 10.27
C PHE A 168 -2.94 9.48 10.83
N HIS A 169 -3.30 10.44 9.98
CA HIS A 169 -3.99 11.65 10.42
C HIS A 169 -4.92 12.21 9.35
N VAL A 170 -5.88 13.01 9.79
CA VAL A 170 -6.81 13.70 8.90
C VAL A 170 -6.10 14.85 8.19
N LEU A 171 -6.27 14.95 6.87
CA LEU A 171 -5.82 16.10 6.08
C LEU A 171 -6.86 17.23 6.10
N GLY A 172 -8.13 16.88 6.06
CA GLY A 172 -9.22 17.83 6.06
C GLY A 172 -10.50 17.27 5.49
N GLU A 173 -11.54 18.11 5.49
CA GLU A 173 -12.81 17.82 4.85
C GLU A 173 -12.76 18.18 3.36
N LEU A 174 -13.28 17.28 2.51
CA LEU A 174 -13.48 17.54 1.09
C LEU A 174 -14.76 18.36 0.92
N THR A 175 -14.61 19.62 0.55
CA THR A 175 -15.74 20.42 0.11
C THR A 175 -16.19 19.91 -1.26
N LYS A 176 -17.38 19.30 -1.34
CA LYS A 176 -18.00 18.99 -2.65
C LYS A 176 -18.29 20.31 -3.33
N LEU A 177 -17.56 20.63 -4.38
CA LEU A 177 -17.92 21.76 -5.26
C LEU A 177 -19.30 21.45 -5.83
N ASP A 178 -20.28 22.29 -5.51
CA ASP A 178 -21.61 22.21 -6.10
C ASP A 178 -21.51 22.50 -7.61
N THR A 179 -21.44 21.45 -8.42
CA THR A 179 -21.45 21.53 -9.88
C THR A 179 -22.86 21.81 -10.44
N LYS A 180 -23.79 22.28 -9.60
CA LYS A 180 -25.18 22.58 -9.96
C LYS A 180 -25.43 24.00 -10.44
N ASN A 181 -24.43 24.71 -10.93
CA ASN A 181 -24.63 25.98 -11.62
C ASN A 181 -23.88 26.02 -12.94
N ASN A 182 -24.45 25.36 -13.96
CA ASN A 182 -24.33 25.77 -15.36
C ASN A 182 -25.52 25.21 -16.14
#